data_ac743d56798b2bcdda0a06aa26b5da9e
#
_entry.id   ac743d56798b2bcdda0a06aa26b5da9e
#
_cell.length_a   1.000
_cell.length_b   1.000
_cell.length_c   1.000
_cell.angle_alpha   90.00
_cell.angle_beta   90.00
_cell.angle_gamma   90.00
#
_symmetry.space_group_name_H-M   'P 1'
#
loop_
_entity.id
_entity.type
_entity.pdbx_description
1 polymer ?
#
loop_
_entity_poly.entity_id
_entity_poly.type
_entity_poly.pdbx_seq_one_letter_code
_entity_poly.pdbx_strand_id
1 'polypeptide(L)'
;MDINNSNENKQDNTNNQKTLNSSIKDEKSSENVKTESKPIKKKSRMYLVLLFLALTAVVMYVIYRGNYLEILELGENYLPIFWRNIAYMSITFIVNFLVLFILIYLTNRKIKNGLKPFFDEEKRKMPKILNKSLAFILSILVSGLTTSVLLDKVMLCFNSAGFGINDPIMNYDIGYFVFQKPFIEFILLYAMGIVVGLTIYAAYSYKEKRREESGDLV
;
A
#
# COMPACT_ATOMS: atom_id res chain seq x y z
N MET A 1 14.37 58.22 73.68
CA MET A 1 14.40 56.78 73.98
C MET A 1 13.51 56.13 73.03
N ASP A 2 14.10 55.48 72.07
CA ASP A 2 13.65 54.32 71.32
C ASP A 2 14.29 54.32 69.89
N ILE A 3 15.54 53.94 69.90
CA ILE A 3 16.22 53.63 68.67
C ILE A 3 16.62 52.14 68.80
N ASN A 4 15.73 51.21 68.49
CA ASN A 4 16.13 49.80 68.31
C ASN A 4 15.02 48.93 67.68
N ASN A 5 14.40 49.35 66.57
CA ASN A 5 13.42 48.46 65.93
C ASN A 5 13.42 48.55 64.42
N SER A 6 14.58 48.90 63.83
CA SER A 6 14.69 49.01 62.35
C SER A 6 15.60 47.96 61.69
N ASN A 7 16.29 47.12 62.48
CA ASN A 7 17.29 46.18 61.93
C ASN A 7 16.83 44.71 61.83
N GLU A 8 15.79 44.30 62.56
CA GLU A 8 15.29 42.92 62.45
C GLU A 8 14.42 42.68 61.20
N ASN A 9 13.72 43.70 60.69
CA ASN A 9 12.87 43.55 59.53
C ASN A 9 13.61 43.52 58.16
N LYS A 10 14.92 43.84 58.14
CA LYS A 10 15.75 43.76 56.93
C LYS A 10 16.42 42.38 56.75
N GLN A 11 16.61 41.64 57.84
CA GLN A 11 17.23 40.32 57.76
C GLN A 11 16.24 39.21 57.36
N ASP A 12 14.98 39.31 57.77
CA ASP A 12 13.90 38.38 57.39
C ASP A 12 13.53 38.45 55.89
N ASN A 13 13.54 39.68 55.31
CA ASN A 13 13.25 39.84 53.90
C ASN A 13 14.35 39.34 52.97
N THR A 14 15.61 39.30 53.42
CA THR A 14 16.73 38.78 52.61
C THR A 14 16.79 37.26 52.60
N ASN A 15 16.35 36.63 53.70
CA ASN A 15 16.28 35.16 53.81
C ASN A 15 15.10 34.58 53.01
N ASN A 16 13.93 35.29 53.04
CA ASN A 16 12.78 34.87 52.25
C ASN A 16 13.00 35.02 50.75
N GLN A 17 13.73 36.03 50.29
CA GLN A 17 14.10 36.15 48.86
C GLN A 17 15.16 35.13 48.43
N LYS A 18 16.06 34.69 49.30
CA LYS A 18 17.02 33.63 48.97
C LYS A 18 16.38 32.26 48.87
N THR A 19 15.41 31.94 49.75
CA THR A 19 14.66 30.68 49.71
C THR A 19 13.71 30.63 48.50
N LEU A 20 13.07 31.75 48.17
CA LEU A 20 12.20 31.82 46.99
C LEU A 20 12.98 31.66 45.65
N ASN A 21 14.19 32.26 45.60
CA ASN A 21 15.04 32.15 44.41
C ASN A 21 15.71 30.77 44.23
N SER A 22 15.92 30.03 45.36
CA SER A 22 16.39 28.64 45.28
C SER A 22 15.27 27.69 44.77
N SER A 23 14.04 27.85 45.25
CA SER A 23 12.88 27.07 44.82
C SER A 23 12.55 27.31 43.33
N ILE A 24 12.67 28.58 42.85
CA ILE A 24 12.46 28.91 41.43
C ILE A 24 13.58 28.37 40.52
N LYS A 25 14.81 28.19 41.03
CA LYS A 25 15.91 27.58 40.27
C LYS A 25 15.76 26.07 40.15
N ASP A 26 15.22 25.40 41.17
CA ASP A 26 15.00 23.96 41.17
C ASP A 26 13.78 23.57 40.30
N GLU A 27 12.73 24.42 40.27
CA GLU A 27 11.60 24.22 39.31
C GLU A 27 12.00 24.47 37.85
N LYS A 28 12.86 25.45 37.57
CA LYS A 28 13.36 25.67 36.20
C LYS A 28 14.39 24.63 35.72
N SER A 29 14.99 23.86 36.64
CA SER A 29 15.90 22.78 36.30
C SER A 29 15.17 21.46 36.00
N SER A 30 13.95 21.27 36.48
CA SER A 30 13.12 20.09 36.21
C SER A 30 12.33 20.18 34.89
N GLU A 31 12.12 21.38 34.32
CA GLU A 31 11.30 21.58 33.14
C GLU A 31 12.08 21.52 31.83
N ASN A 32 13.39 21.28 31.87
CA ASN A 32 14.23 21.06 30.71
C ASN A 32 14.70 19.61 30.53
N VAL A 33 13.93 18.63 31.01
CA VAL A 33 13.95 17.30 30.42
C VAL A 33 13.18 17.41 29.11
N LYS A 34 13.84 17.98 28.08
CA LYS A 34 13.51 17.71 26.70
C LYS A 34 13.54 16.18 26.59
N THR A 35 12.34 15.60 26.62
CA THR A 35 12.11 14.29 26.03
C THR A 35 12.52 14.44 24.58
N GLU A 36 13.80 14.20 24.28
CA GLU A 36 14.25 13.91 22.94
C GLU A 36 13.47 12.68 22.50
N SER A 37 12.32 12.92 21.93
CA SER A 37 11.66 11.93 21.11
C SER A 37 12.62 11.68 19.94
N LYS A 38 13.55 10.74 20.16
CA LYS A 38 14.40 10.19 19.09
C LYS A 38 13.49 9.92 17.91
N PRO A 39 13.79 10.41 16.71
CA PRO A 39 13.00 10.12 15.52
C PRO A 39 13.05 8.61 15.31
N ILE A 40 11.99 7.93 15.75
CA ILE A 40 11.83 6.49 15.60
C ILE A 40 11.77 6.21 14.10
N LYS A 41 12.97 6.05 13.51
CA LYS A 41 13.29 4.94 12.65
C LYS A 41 12.47 4.84 11.35
N LYS A 42 12.73 5.75 10.44
CA LYS A 42 12.55 5.50 9.00
C LYS A 42 13.33 4.25 8.56
N LYS A 43 14.44 3.95 9.23
CA LYS A 43 15.33 2.80 9.00
C LYS A 43 14.66 1.45 9.37
N SER A 44 13.89 1.40 10.46
CA SER A 44 13.20 0.17 10.90
C SER A 44 12.11 -0.31 9.93
N ARG A 45 11.35 0.61 9.34
CA ARG A 45 10.33 0.24 8.34
C ARG A 45 10.92 -0.33 7.06
N MET A 46 12.10 0.15 6.67
CA MET A 46 12.79 -0.36 5.48
C MET A 46 13.26 -1.80 5.69
N TYR A 47 13.76 -2.14 6.88
CA TYR A 47 14.13 -3.53 7.20
C TYR A 47 12.94 -4.47 7.23
N LEU A 48 11.79 -4.04 7.72
CA LEU A 48 10.55 -4.85 7.69
C LEU A 48 10.09 -5.12 6.25
N VAL A 49 10.16 -4.13 5.37
CA VAL A 49 9.83 -4.31 3.95
C VAL A 49 10.82 -5.25 3.27
N LEU A 50 12.12 -5.11 3.54
CA LEU A 50 13.15 -6.01 3.02
C LEU A 50 12.98 -7.45 3.54
N LEU A 51 12.67 -7.60 4.84
CA LEU A 51 12.39 -8.91 5.44
C LEU A 51 11.17 -9.57 4.79
N PHE A 52 10.09 -8.81 4.61
CA PHE A 52 8.88 -9.30 3.94
C PHE A 52 9.16 -9.72 2.49
N LEU A 53 9.93 -8.91 1.76
CA LEU A 53 10.30 -9.20 0.39
C LEU A 53 11.21 -10.45 0.30
N ALA A 54 12.16 -10.59 1.22
CA ALA A 54 13.00 -11.78 1.31
C ALA A 54 12.18 -13.04 1.64
N LEU A 55 11.25 -12.95 2.59
CA LEU A 55 10.35 -14.06 2.93
C LEU A 55 9.48 -14.46 1.74
N THR A 56 8.92 -13.47 1.02
CA THR A 56 8.13 -13.71 -0.19
C THR A 56 8.96 -14.40 -1.28
N ALA A 57 10.22 -13.97 -1.47
CA ALA A 57 11.12 -14.59 -2.44
C ALA A 57 11.43 -16.06 -2.09
N VAL A 58 11.64 -16.37 -0.80
CA VAL A 58 11.85 -17.74 -0.34
C VAL A 58 10.63 -18.60 -0.60
N VAL A 59 9.43 -18.12 -0.27
CA VAL A 59 8.17 -18.85 -0.53
C VAL A 59 8.00 -19.11 -2.02
N MET A 60 8.22 -18.10 -2.86
CA MET A 60 8.14 -18.25 -4.32
C MET A 60 9.17 -19.26 -4.86
N TYR A 61 10.39 -19.25 -4.30
CA TYR A 61 11.41 -20.23 -4.67
C TYR A 61 11.01 -21.68 -4.29
N VAL A 62 10.45 -21.87 -3.09
CA VAL A 62 9.99 -23.20 -2.65
C VAL A 62 8.87 -23.71 -3.54
N ILE A 63 7.88 -22.87 -3.87
CA ILE A 63 6.79 -23.24 -4.78
C ILE A 63 7.34 -23.59 -6.16
N TYR A 64 8.25 -22.77 -6.69
CA TYR A 64 8.90 -23.01 -7.98
C TYR A 64 9.64 -24.36 -7.99
N ARG A 65 10.44 -24.63 -6.94
CA ARG A 65 11.20 -25.91 -6.83
C ARG A 65 10.27 -27.09 -6.68
N GLY A 66 9.19 -26.96 -5.91
CA GLY A 66 8.18 -28.01 -5.76
C GLY A 66 7.58 -28.41 -7.11
N ASN A 67 7.06 -27.45 -7.84
CA ASN A 67 6.46 -27.68 -9.15
C ASN A 67 7.48 -28.21 -10.18
N TYR A 68 8.72 -27.73 -10.11
CA TYR A 68 9.80 -28.25 -11.00
C TYR A 68 10.11 -29.72 -10.73
N LEU A 69 10.21 -30.11 -9.45
CA LEU A 69 10.50 -31.50 -9.06
C LEU A 69 9.34 -32.43 -9.42
N GLU A 70 8.10 -32.00 -9.20
CA GLU A 70 6.90 -32.75 -9.57
C GLU A 70 6.88 -33.08 -11.07
N ILE A 71 7.25 -32.10 -11.92
CA ILE A 71 7.31 -32.34 -13.37
C ILE A 71 8.49 -33.23 -13.76
N LEU A 72 9.61 -33.12 -13.05
CA LEU A 72 10.77 -33.96 -13.30
C LEU A 72 10.47 -35.44 -12.98
N GLU A 73 9.64 -35.71 -11.95
CA GLU A 73 9.14 -37.06 -11.62
C GLU A 73 8.28 -37.65 -12.75
N LEU A 74 7.53 -36.80 -13.49
CA LEU A 74 6.73 -37.23 -14.64
C LEU A 74 7.59 -37.57 -15.86
N GLY A 75 8.82 -37.06 -15.91
CA GLY A 75 9.82 -37.29 -16.97
C GLY A 75 10.31 -36.01 -17.65
N GLU A 76 11.55 -36.05 -18.11
CA GLU A 76 12.21 -34.89 -18.75
C GLU A 76 11.48 -34.35 -19.98
N ASN A 77 10.70 -35.17 -20.66
CA ASN A 77 9.92 -34.77 -21.84
C ASN A 77 8.84 -33.71 -21.52
N TYR A 78 8.46 -33.57 -20.25
CA TYR A 78 7.45 -32.58 -19.80
C TYR A 78 8.08 -31.22 -19.43
N LEU A 79 9.40 -31.09 -19.34
CA LEU A 79 10.09 -29.85 -19.02
C LEU A 79 9.75 -28.66 -19.98
N PRO A 80 9.63 -28.87 -21.31
CA PRO A 80 9.23 -27.79 -22.20
C PRO A 80 7.85 -27.21 -21.88
N ILE A 81 6.91 -28.04 -21.42
CA ILE A 81 5.56 -27.62 -21.02
C ILE A 81 5.65 -26.76 -19.76
N PHE A 82 6.47 -27.14 -18.80
CA PHE A 82 6.71 -26.39 -17.58
C PHE A 82 7.26 -24.99 -17.88
N TRP A 83 8.30 -24.88 -18.70
CA TRP A 83 8.87 -23.59 -19.08
C TRP A 83 7.88 -22.70 -19.83
N ARG A 84 7.06 -23.30 -20.69
CA ARG A 84 5.99 -22.58 -21.37
C ARG A 84 4.96 -22.03 -20.40
N ASN A 85 4.53 -22.81 -19.43
CA ASN A 85 3.58 -22.38 -18.40
C ASN A 85 4.14 -21.24 -17.54
N ILE A 86 5.41 -21.32 -17.14
CA ILE A 86 6.08 -20.24 -16.42
C ILE A 86 6.15 -18.96 -17.28
N ALA A 87 6.46 -19.08 -18.56
CA ALA A 87 6.50 -17.93 -19.46
C ALA A 87 5.12 -17.24 -19.54
N TYR A 88 4.04 -18.01 -19.76
CA TYR A 88 2.67 -17.48 -19.77
C TYR A 88 2.30 -16.83 -18.43
N MET A 89 2.62 -17.48 -17.31
CA MET A 89 2.36 -16.95 -15.97
C MET A 89 3.10 -15.64 -15.75
N SER A 90 4.38 -15.56 -16.13
CA SER A 90 5.20 -14.36 -15.95
C SER A 90 4.68 -13.20 -16.82
N ILE A 91 4.35 -13.47 -18.08
CA ILE A 91 3.81 -12.45 -18.98
C ILE A 91 2.46 -11.96 -18.47
N THR A 92 1.56 -12.87 -18.10
CA THR A 92 0.24 -12.53 -17.55
C THR A 92 0.36 -11.70 -16.29
N PHE A 93 1.27 -12.08 -15.36
CA PHE A 93 1.53 -11.31 -14.14
C PHE A 93 2.03 -9.91 -14.46
N ILE A 94 3.02 -9.76 -15.34
CA ILE A 94 3.61 -8.46 -15.68
C ILE A 94 2.57 -7.55 -16.33
N VAL A 95 1.80 -8.06 -17.29
CA VAL A 95 0.75 -7.27 -17.96
C VAL A 95 -0.32 -6.84 -16.96
N ASN A 96 -0.81 -7.76 -16.14
CA ASN A 96 -1.81 -7.49 -15.12
C ASN A 96 -1.30 -6.47 -14.08
N PHE A 97 -0.07 -6.64 -13.60
CA PHE A 97 0.59 -5.71 -12.69
C PHE A 97 0.69 -4.30 -13.27
N LEU A 98 1.15 -4.17 -14.52
CA LEU A 98 1.29 -2.87 -15.17
C LEU A 98 -0.05 -2.16 -15.33
N VAL A 99 -1.09 -2.88 -15.77
CA VAL A 99 -2.45 -2.33 -15.90
C VAL A 99 -2.96 -1.84 -14.55
N LEU A 100 -2.90 -2.67 -13.51
CA LEU A 100 -3.34 -2.31 -12.16
C LEU A 100 -2.53 -1.15 -11.58
N PHE A 101 -1.21 -1.16 -11.76
CA PHE A 101 -0.34 -0.09 -11.27
C PHE A 101 -0.70 1.26 -11.89
N ILE A 102 -0.90 1.30 -13.21
CA ILE A 102 -1.31 2.53 -13.92
C ILE A 102 -2.66 3.01 -13.41
N LEU A 103 -3.65 2.13 -13.30
CA LEU A 103 -5.00 2.48 -12.87
C LEU A 103 -5.02 3.02 -11.42
N ILE A 104 -4.37 2.33 -10.49
CA ILE A 104 -4.29 2.76 -9.09
C ILE A 104 -3.49 4.07 -8.96
N TYR A 105 -2.39 4.19 -9.70
CA TYR A 105 -1.60 5.43 -9.72
C TYR A 105 -2.39 6.63 -10.24
N LEU A 106 -3.13 6.46 -11.35
CA LEU A 106 -3.99 7.52 -11.90
C LEU A 106 -5.11 7.88 -10.92
N THR A 107 -5.73 6.91 -10.28
CA THR A 107 -6.75 7.12 -9.25
C THR A 107 -6.18 7.92 -8.08
N ASN A 108 -5.02 7.55 -7.55
CA ASN A 108 -4.35 8.29 -6.49
C ASN A 108 -3.99 9.72 -6.89
N ARG A 109 -3.56 9.91 -8.14
CA ARG A 109 -3.28 11.25 -8.68
C ARG A 109 -4.55 12.10 -8.76
N LYS A 110 -5.67 11.52 -9.20
CA LYS A 110 -6.97 12.22 -9.26
C LYS A 110 -7.48 12.58 -7.85
N ILE A 111 -7.41 11.65 -6.90
CA ILE A 111 -7.77 11.90 -5.49
C ILE A 111 -6.94 13.06 -4.92
N LYS A 112 -5.62 13.06 -5.13
CA LYS A 112 -4.74 14.12 -4.67
C LYS A 112 -5.11 15.47 -5.29
N ASN A 113 -5.37 15.52 -6.58
CA ASN A 113 -5.73 16.77 -7.28
C ASN A 113 -7.11 17.28 -6.85
N GLY A 114 -8.07 16.40 -6.61
CA GLY A 114 -9.41 16.77 -6.13
C GLY A 114 -9.43 17.28 -4.69
N LEU A 115 -8.44 16.88 -3.86
CA LEU A 115 -8.32 17.35 -2.47
C LEU A 115 -7.51 18.65 -2.32
N LYS A 116 -6.68 19.00 -3.33
CA LYS A 116 -5.87 20.22 -3.30
C LYS A 116 -6.64 21.50 -2.96
N PRO A 117 -7.76 21.84 -3.63
CA PRO A 117 -8.46 23.10 -3.37
C PRO A 117 -8.92 23.20 -1.91
N PHE A 118 -9.37 22.10 -1.30
CA PHE A 118 -9.82 22.10 0.09
C PHE A 118 -8.69 22.40 1.09
N PHE A 119 -7.48 21.86 0.84
CA PHE A 119 -6.33 22.13 1.72
C PHE A 119 -5.71 23.52 1.49
N ASP A 120 -5.79 24.05 0.28
CA ASP A 120 -5.30 25.41 -0.06
C ASP A 120 -6.19 26.49 0.56
N GLU A 121 -7.51 26.30 0.61
CA GLU A 121 -8.47 27.21 1.28
C GLU A 121 -8.22 27.28 2.78
N GLU A 122 -7.90 26.16 3.44
CA GLU A 122 -7.65 26.10 4.88
C GLU A 122 -6.20 26.41 5.29
N LYS A 123 -5.29 26.71 4.34
CA LYS A 123 -3.85 26.91 4.57
C LYS A 123 -3.16 25.75 5.33
N ARG A 124 -3.72 24.54 5.26
CA ARG A 124 -3.16 23.33 5.91
C ARG A 124 -2.19 22.61 4.99
N LYS A 125 -1.15 22.01 5.59
CA LYS A 125 -0.19 21.19 4.84
C LYS A 125 -0.83 19.88 4.45
N MET A 126 -0.90 19.59 3.14
CA MET A 126 -1.33 18.31 2.62
C MET A 126 -0.50 17.15 3.21
N PRO A 127 -1.12 16.12 3.77
CA PRO A 127 -0.38 14.94 4.21
C PRO A 127 0.38 14.33 3.03
N LYS A 128 1.61 13.90 3.26
CA LYS A 128 2.44 13.24 2.25
C LYS A 128 1.85 11.88 1.89
N ILE A 129 1.00 11.85 0.88
CA ILE A 129 0.46 10.60 0.37
C ILE A 129 1.59 9.91 -0.39
N LEU A 130 1.97 8.72 0.04
CA LEU A 130 2.91 7.85 -0.67
C LEU A 130 2.22 7.24 -1.91
N ASN A 131 1.78 8.10 -2.85
CA ASN A 131 0.96 7.68 -3.98
C ASN A 131 1.61 6.57 -4.81
N LYS A 132 2.93 6.66 -5.03
CA LYS A 132 3.65 5.68 -5.86
C LYS A 132 3.87 4.35 -5.12
N SER A 133 4.33 4.42 -3.87
CA SER A 133 4.61 3.20 -3.09
C SER A 133 3.34 2.44 -2.75
N LEU A 134 2.25 3.15 -2.41
CA LEU A 134 0.96 2.50 -2.13
C LEU A 134 0.38 1.84 -3.38
N ALA A 135 0.42 2.53 -4.52
CA ALA A 135 -0.02 1.98 -5.80
C ALA A 135 0.80 0.72 -6.17
N PHE A 136 2.11 0.77 -5.96
CA PHE A 136 3.00 -0.35 -6.25
C PHE A 136 2.69 -1.59 -5.40
N ILE A 137 2.59 -1.42 -4.07
CA ILE A 137 2.29 -2.52 -3.15
C ILE A 137 0.91 -3.11 -3.44
N LEU A 138 -0.11 -2.27 -3.61
CA LEU A 138 -1.47 -2.72 -3.87
C LEU A 138 -1.58 -3.43 -5.21
N SER A 139 -0.88 -2.96 -6.24
CA SER A 139 -0.84 -3.60 -7.56
C SER A 139 -0.18 -4.97 -7.51
N ILE A 140 0.91 -5.15 -6.75
CA ILE A 140 1.55 -6.45 -6.58
C ILE A 140 0.59 -7.43 -5.88
N LEU A 141 -0.06 -7.00 -4.80
CA LEU A 141 -0.97 -7.86 -4.04
C LEU A 141 -2.16 -8.32 -4.90
N VAL A 142 -2.83 -7.37 -5.54
CA VAL A 142 -4.01 -7.68 -6.38
C VAL A 142 -3.60 -8.51 -7.60
N SER A 143 -2.48 -8.16 -8.26
CA SER A 143 -1.98 -8.92 -9.41
C SER A 143 -1.59 -10.35 -9.00
N GLY A 144 -0.91 -10.54 -7.87
CA GLY A 144 -0.55 -11.87 -7.37
C GLY A 144 -1.77 -12.76 -7.12
N LEU A 145 -2.83 -12.20 -6.53
CA LEU A 145 -4.06 -12.94 -6.26
C LEU A 145 -4.86 -13.29 -7.53
N THR A 146 -4.85 -12.41 -8.52
CA THR A 146 -5.71 -12.57 -9.72
C THR A 146 -5.01 -13.26 -10.88
N THR A 147 -3.68 -13.31 -10.90
CA THR A 147 -2.91 -13.87 -12.03
C THR A 147 -3.21 -15.34 -12.26
N SER A 148 -3.40 -16.14 -11.22
CA SER A 148 -3.70 -17.58 -11.35
C SER A 148 -5.00 -17.80 -12.14
N VAL A 149 -6.07 -17.12 -11.75
CA VAL A 149 -7.38 -17.23 -12.42
C VAL A 149 -7.33 -16.67 -13.85
N LEU A 150 -6.59 -15.57 -14.05
CA LEU A 150 -6.41 -14.95 -15.35
C LEU A 150 -5.60 -15.84 -16.30
N LEU A 151 -4.57 -16.51 -15.78
CA LEU A 151 -3.71 -17.41 -16.53
C LEU A 151 -4.50 -18.54 -17.21
N ASP A 152 -5.40 -19.21 -16.45
CA ASP A 152 -6.20 -20.31 -16.99
C ASP A 152 -7.04 -19.84 -18.19
N LYS A 153 -7.64 -18.67 -18.11
CA LYS A 153 -8.43 -18.09 -19.21
C LYS A 153 -7.57 -17.65 -20.38
N VAL A 154 -6.40 -17.08 -20.11
CA VAL A 154 -5.42 -16.70 -21.15
C VAL A 154 -4.93 -17.94 -21.88
N MET A 155 -4.52 -18.98 -21.14
CA MET A 155 -4.03 -20.22 -21.76
C MET A 155 -5.11 -20.91 -22.61
N LEU A 156 -6.34 -20.94 -22.12
CA LEU A 156 -7.47 -21.53 -22.87
C LEU A 156 -7.73 -20.75 -24.17
N CYS A 157 -7.69 -19.44 -24.14
CA CYS A 157 -7.90 -18.59 -25.31
C CYS A 157 -6.77 -18.72 -26.35
N PHE A 158 -5.50 -18.65 -25.90
CA PHE A 158 -4.34 -18.67 -26.83
C PHE A 158 -4.00 -20.06 -27.37
N ASN A 159 -4.40 -21.13 -26.70
CA ASN A 159 -4.24 -22.50 -27.19
C ASN A 159 -5.54 -23.04 -27.81
N SER A 160 -6.46 -22.16 -28.19
CA SER A 160 -7.71 -22.56 -28.84
C SER A 160 -7.45 -23.21 -30.20
N ALA A 161 -8.16 -24.30 -30.45
CA ALA A 161 -8.19 -24.94 -31.78
C ALA A 161 -9.55 -24.67 -32.44
N GLY A 162 -9.54 -24.45 -33.74
CA GLY A 162 -10.77 -24.37 -34.51
C GLY A 162 -11.35 -25.78 -34.74
N PHE A 163 -12.67 -25.92 -34.60
CA PHE A 163 -13.34 -27.19 -34.87
C PHE A 163 -13.72 -27.34 -36.34
N GLY A 164 -13.60 -26.28 -37.15
CA GLY A 164 -13.98 -26.30 -38.57
C GLY A 164 -15.50 -26.40 -38.81
N ILE A 165 -16.29 -26.23 -37.75
CA ILE A 165 -17.76 -26.24 -37.78
C ILE A 165 -18.26 -24.88 -37.34
N ASN A 166 -19.00 -24.19 -38.21
CA ASN A 166 -19.54 -22.88 -37.93
C ASN A 166 -20.95 -22.95 -37.38
N ASP A 167 -21.24 -22.05 -36.44
CA ASP A 167 -22.59 -21.82 -35.93
C ASP A 167 -23.48 -21.31 -37.06
N PRO A 168 -24.66 -21.91 -37.27
CA PRO A 168 -25.57 -21.55 -38.39
C PRO A 168 -26.16 -20.13 -38.25
N ILE A 169 -26.16 -19.52 -37.07
CA ILE A 169 -26.73 -18.20 -36.80
C ILE A 169 -25.70 -17.11 -36.90
N MET A 170 -24.56 -17.29 -36.20
CA MET A 170 -23.50 -16.26 -36.07
C MET A 170 -22.35 -16.46 -37.05
N ASN A 171 -22.30 -17.61 -37.74
CA ASN A 171 -21.21 -17.99 -38.66
C ASN A 171 -19.78 -17.95 -38.08
N TYR A 172 -19.68 -18.02 -36.75
CA TYR A 172 -18.39 -18.21 -36.07
C TYR A 172 -18.11 -19.68 -35.82
N ASP A 173 -16.81 -20.05 -35.85
CA ASP A 173 -16.38 -21.40 -35.46
C ASP A 173 -16.81 -21.73 -34.03
N ILE A 174 -17.26 -22.95 -33.78
CA ILE A 174 -17.65 -23.40 -32.44
C ILE A 174 -16.52 -23.21 -31.42
N GLY A 175 -15.25 -23.34 -31.85
CA GLY A 175 -14.10 -23.06 -31.02
C GLY A 175 -14.08 -21.63 -30.43
N TYR A 176 -14.62 -20.64 -31.14
CA TYR A 176 -14.78 -19.29 -30.61
C TYR A 176 -15.65 -19.27 -29.34
N PHE A 177 -16.78 -19.96 -29.36
CA PHE A 177 -17.73 -19.98 -28.22
C PHE A 177 -17.17 -20.75 -27.03
N VAL A 178 -16.34 -21.78 -27.26
CA VAL A 178 -15.77 -22.63 -26.22
C VAL A 178 -14.55 -21.96 -25.56
N PHE A 179 -13.69 -21.31 -26.34
CA PHE A 179 -12.39 -20.84 -25.86
C PHE A 179 -12.29 -19.33 -25.74
N GLN A 180 -12.73 -18.59 -26.75
CA GLN A 180 -12.52 -17.14 -26.81
C GLN A 180 -13.60 -16.35 -26.11
N LYS A 181 -14.88 -16.72 -26.30
CA LYS A 181 -16.01 -16.05 -25.66
C LYS A 181 -15.91 -16.05 -24.13
N PRO A 182 -15.65 -17.17 -23.42
CA PRO A 182 -15.48 -17.18 -21.98
C PRO A 182 -14.31 -16.31 -21.48
N PHE A 183 -13.24 -16.18 -22.28
CA PHE A 183 -12.16 -15.26 -21.97
C PHE A 183 -12.60 -13.80 -22.03
N ILE A 184 -13.32 -13.41 -23.09
CA ILE A 184 -13.84 -12.04 -23.26
C ILE A 184 -14.81 -11.69 -22.13
N GLU A 185 -15.74 -12.58 -21.81
CA GLU A 185 -16.70 -12.40 -20.71
C GLU A 185 -15.97 -12.23 -19.36
N PHE A 186 -14.96 -13.04 -19.12
CA PHE A 186 -14.15 -12.96 -17.91
C PHE A 186 -13.37 -11.63 -17.83
N ILE A 187 -12.75 -11.17 -18.92
CA ILE A 187 -12.03 -9.89 -18.97
C ILE A 187 -12.96 -8.71 -18.70
N LEU A 188 -14.18 -8.73 -19.25
CA LEU A 188 -15.18 -7.69 -19.00
C LEU A 188 -15.63 -7.68 -17.53
N LEU A 189 -15.89 -8.85 -16.96
CA LEU A 189 -16.23 -8.99 -15.54
C LEU A 189 -15.08 -8.53 -14.64
N TYR A 190 -13.85 -8.89 -14.98
CA TYR A 190 -12.65 -8.49 -14.26
C TYR A 190 -12.44 -6.97 -14.31
N ALA A 191 -12.60 -6.36 -15.49
CA ALA A 191 -12.51 -4.90 -15.65
C ALA A 191 -13.58 -4.18 -14.81
N MET A 192 -14.81 -4.69 -14.81
CA MET A 192 -15.90 -4.15 -13.98
C MET A 192 -15.56 -4.27 -12.49
N GLY A 193 -15.03 -5.41 -12.04
CA GLY A 193 -14.54 -5.60 -10.67
C GLY A 193 -13.46 -4.61 -10.26
N ILE A 194 -12.50 -4.34 -11.16
CA ILE A 194 -11.45 -3.32 -10.94
C ILE A 194 -12.08 -1.93 -10.76
N VAL A 195 -13.02 -1.53 -11.64
CA VAL A 195 -13.68 -0.22 -11.55
C VAL A 195 -14.43 -0.06 -10.23
N VAL A 196 -15.19 -1.08 -9.82
CA VAL A 196 -15.90 -1.09 -8.53
C VAL A 196 -14.91 -1.00 -7.38
N GLY A 197 -13.84 -1.79 -7.38
CA GLY A 197 -12.79 -1.76 -6.36
C GLY A 197 -12.10 -0.40 -6.26
N LEU A 198 -11.76 0.22 -7.38
CA LEU A 198 -11.17 1.57 -7.42
C LEU A 198 -12.15 2.65 -6.92
N THR A 199 -13.45 2.50 -7.19
CA THR A 199 -14.47 3.42 -6.69
C THR A 199 -14.59 3.35 -5.18
N ILE A 200 -14.65 2.14 -4.62
CA ILE A 200 -14.66 1.90 -3.16
C ILE A 200 -13.38 2.46 -2.53
N TYR A 201 -12.22 2.18 -3.13
CA TYR A 201 -10.93 2.71 -2.67
C TYR A 201 -10.90 4.24 -2.66
N ALA A 202 -11.39 4.88 -3.71
CA ALA A 202 -11.48 6.34 -3.80
C ALA A 202 -12.42 6.89 -2.72
N ALA A 203 -13.62 6.33 -2.56
CA ALA A 203 -14.59 6.75 -1.56
C ALA A 203 -14.02 6.65 -0.13
N TYR A 204 -13.34 5.53 0.19
CA TYR A 204 -12.68 5.36 1.47
C TYR A 204 -11.59 6.41 1.70
N SER A 205 -10.75 6.66 0.70
CA SER A 205 -9.65 7.64 0.78
C SER A 205 -10.16 9.08 0.98
N TYR A 206 -11.29 9.44 0.37
CA TYR A 206 -11.93 10.73 0.62
C TYR A 206 -12.52 10.82 2.03
N LYS A 207 -13.18 9.76 2.51
CA LYS A 207 -13.79 9.72 3.85
C LYS A 207 -12.72 9.82 4.95
N GLU A 208 -11.62 9.09 4.83
CA GLU A 208 -10.53 9.09 5.82
C GLU A 208 -9.93 10.49 5.96
N LYS A 209 -9.67 11.16 4.85
CA LYS A 209 -9.12 12.51 4.86
C LYS A 209 -10.05 13.57 5.42
N ARG A 210 -11.35 13.41 5.19
CA ARG A 210 -12.36 14.28 5.82
C ARG A 210 -12.46 14.05 7.34
N ARG A 211 -12.15 12.83 7.83
CA ARG A 211 -12.12 12.54 9.27
C ARG A 211 -10.90 13.14 9.96
N GLU A 212 -9.72 13.09 9.32
CA GLU A 212 -8.52 13.76 9.83
C GLU A 212 -8.74 15.27 9.97
N GLU A 213 -9.52 15.86 9.09
CA GLU A 213 -9.94 17.26 9.12
C GLU A 213 -10.87 17.58 10.30
N SER A 214 -11.82 16.69 10.62
CA SER A 214 -12.79 16.88 11.70
C SER A 214 -12.26 16.54 13.09
N GLY A 215 -11.23 15.70 13.19
CA GLY A 215 -10.62 15.25 14.45
C GLY A 215 -9.67 16.26 15.11
N ASP A 216 -9.15 17.22 14.36
CA ASP A 216 -8.27 18.28 14.87
C ASP A 216 -9.05 19.49 15.46
N LEU A 217 -10.37 19.40 15.57
CA LEU A 217 -11.27 20.43 16.11
C LEU A 217 -11.78 20.14 17.54
N VAL A 218 -11.21 19.14 18.26
CA VAL A 218 -11.55 18.84 19.67
C VAL A 218 -10.37 19.13 20.58
#